data_e915520d9fa7b1f224be0e87c932596f
#
_entry.id   e915520d9fa7b1f224be0e87c932596f
#
_cell.length_a   1.000
_cell.length_b   1.000
_cell.length_c   1.000
_cell.angle_alpha   90.00
_cell.angle_beta   90.00
_cell.angle_gamma   90.00
#
_symmetry.space_group_name_H-M   'P 1'
#
loop_
_entity.id
_entity.type
_entity.pdbx_description
1 polymer ?
#
loop_
_entity_poly.entity_id
_entity_poly.type
_entity_poly.pdbx_seq_one_letter_code
_entity_poly.pdbx_strand_id
1 'polypeptide(L)'
;MKVYFFDEVENTQELAISKFSSEPILIIARKQLKGRGRKGNDWENADQALACSFAFSLEKDHQNTSLLPLIAGYEFSSLYEEREVFLKWPNDLIVDEKKIGG
;
A
#
# COMPACT_ATOMS: atom_id res chain seq x y z
N MET A 1 -9.76 7.05 13.35
CA MET A 1 -8.82 6.10 12.73
C MET A 1 -7.68 5.81 13.69
N LYS A 2 -7.34 4.56 13.86
CA LYS A 2 -6.16 4.15 14.64
C LYS A 2 -4.95 3.99 13.74
N VAL A 3 -3.80 4.47 14.22
CA VAL A 3 -2.53 4.38 13.49
C VAL A 3 -1.53 3.62 14.35
N TYR A 4 -0.91 2.59 13.75
CA TYR A 4 0.10 1.77 14.41
C TYR A 4 1.43 1.89 13.66
N PHE A 5 2.49 2.19 14.40
CA PHE A 5 3.85 2.23 13.87
C PHE A 5 4.67 1.07 14.40
N PHE A 6 5.38 0.41 13.48
CA PHE A 6 6.29 -0.69 13.81
C PHE A 6 7.65 -0.45 13.16
N ASP A 7 8.71 -0.87 13.83
CA ASP A 7 10.03 -0.89 13.20
C ASP A 7 10.12 -2.00 12.17
N GLU A 8 9.61 -3.19 12.52
CA GLU A 8 9.64 -4.36 11.67
C GLU A 8 8.37 -5.19 11.84
N VAL A 9 7.82 -5.65 10.73
CA VAL A 9 6.68 -6.58 10.70
C VAL A 9 6.92 -7.64 9.63
N GLU A 10 6.25 -8.76 9.72
CA GLU A 10 6.26 -9.74 8.64
C GLU A 10 5.52 -9.23 7.42
N ASN A 11 4.26 -8.79 7.61
CA ASN A 11 3.41 -8.33 6.52
C ASN A 11 2.39 -7.32 7.06
N THR A 12 2.40 -6.11 6.52
CA THR A 12 1.49 -5.04 6.98
C THR A 12 0.03 -5.34 6.67
N GLN A 13 -0.24 -5.98 5.54
CA GLN A 13 -1.62 -6.31 5.13
C GLN A 13 -2.24 -7.37 6.03
N GLU A 14 -1.51 -8.45 6.32
CA GLU A 14 -1.97 -9.49 7.25
C GLU A 14 -2.22 -8.92 8.64
N LEU A 15 -1.33 -8.04 9.09
CA LEU A 15 -1.48 -7.38 10.38
C LEU A 15 -2.70 -6.44 10.40
N ALA A 16 -2.92 -5.68 9.33
CA ALA A 16 -4.09 -4.81 9.20
C ALA A 16 -5.40 -5.63 9.25
N ILE A 17 -5.46 -6.74 8.52
CA ILE A 17 -6.63 -7.63 8.52
C ILE A 17 -6.88 -8.19 9.93
N SER A 18 -5.83 -8.62 10.63
CA SER A 18 -5.97 -9.20 11.98
C SER A 18 -6.45 -8.20 13.04
N LYS A 19 -6.10 -6.94 12.88
CA LYS A 19 -6.46 -5.87 13.84
C LYS A 19 -7.73 -5.12 13.49
N PHE A 20 -8.17 -5.22 12.26
CA PHE A 20 -9.37 -4.50 11.79
C PHE A 20 -10.64 -5.07 12.43
N SER A 21 -11.51 -4.21 12.91
CA SER A 21 -12.84 -4.57 13.39
C SER A 21 -13.93 -3.75 12.70
N SER A 22 -14.08 -2.51 13.04
CA SER A 22 -15.06 -1.60 12.43
C SER A 22 -14.51 -0.20 12.17
N GLU A 23 -13.57 0.23 13.00
CA GLU A 23 -12.91 1.52 12.84
C GLU A 23 -11.76 1.41 11.84
N PRO A 24 -11.60 2.36 10.90
CA PRO A 24 -10.47 2.36 9.99
C PRO A 24 -9.13 2.35 10.73
N ILE A 25 -8.20 1.55 10.25
CA ILE A 25 -6.85 1.44 10.81
C ILE A 25 -5.78 1.58 9.73
N LEU A 26 -4.66 2.16 10.13
CA LEU A 26 -3.46 2.28 9.29
C LEU A 26 -2.30 1.60 10.00
N ILE A 27 -1.69 0.65 9.33
CA ILE A 27 -0.45 0.01 9.77
C ILE A 27 0.69 0.58 8.95
N ILE A 28 1.73 1.04 9.62
CA ILE A 28 2.96 1.55 9.00
C ILE A 28 4.14 0.81 9.57
N ALA A 29 5.05 0.36 8.72
CA ALA A 29 6.28 -0.30 9.14
C ALA A 29 7.48 0.25 8.36
N ARG A 30 8.61 0.38 9.04
CA ARG A 30 9.88 0.73 8.39
C ARG A 30 10.43 -0.42 7.57
N LYS A 31 10.18 -1.64 8.03
CA LYS A 31 10.67 -2.86 7.37
C LYS A 31 9.60 -3.93 7.36
N GLN A 32 9.40 -4.54 6.21
CA GLN A 32 8.49 -5.66 6.01
C GLN A 32 9.29 -6.87 5.51
N LEU A 33 9.17 -8.01 6.20
CA LEU A 33 9.97 -9.19 5.92
C LEU A 33 9.37 -10.09 4.85
N LYS A 34 8.04 -10.19 4.81
CA LYS A 34 7.30 -11.12 3.94
C LYS A 34 6.23 -10.38 3.14
N GLY A 35 6.65 -9.30 2.44
CA GLY A 35 5.78 -8.60 1.53
C GLY A 35 5.38 -9.48 0.36
N ARG A 36 4.15 -9.28 -0.16
CA ARG A 36 3.63 -10.01 -1.30
C ARG A 36 3.08 -9.05 -2.33
N GLY A 37 3.42 -9.32 -3.59
CA GLY A 37 2.80 -8.69 -4.74
C GLY A 37 1.46 -9.34 -5.09
N ARG A 38 0.86 -8.88 -6.18
CA ARG A 38 -0.36 -9.46 -6.72
C ARG A 38 -0.12 -10.92 -7.13
N LYS A 39 -1.17 -11.74 -7.01
CA LYS A 39 -1.15 -13.18 -7.35
C LYS A 39 -0.13 -13.98 -6.55
N GLY A 40 0.19 -13.54 -5.33
CA GLY A 40 1.14 -14.24 -4.46
C GLY A 40 2.61 -14.07 -4.85
N ASN A 41 2.94 -13.16 -5.76
CA ASN A 41 4.34 -12.86 -6.09
C ASN A 41 5.08 -12.29 -4.88
N ASP A 42 6.35 -12.64 -4.74
CA ASP A 42 7.21 -12.08 -3.71
C ASP A 42 7.43 -10.59 -3.96
N TRP A 43 7.49 -9.83 -2.88
CA TRP A 43 7.78 -8.42 -2.90
C TRP A 43 9.11 -8.15 -2.20
N GLU A 44 10.07 -7.62 -2.93
CA GLU A 44 11.33 -7.17 -2.34
C GLU A 44 11.20 -5.73 -1.83
N ASN A 45 11.56 -5.51 -0.57
CA ASN A 45 11.61 -4.18 0.00
C ASN A 45 13.01 -3.59 -0.15
N ALA A 46 13.09 -2.34 -0.58
CA ALA A 46 14.33 -1.58 -0.48
C ALA A 46 14.65 -1.30 1.01
N ASP A 47 15.92 -1.02 1.31
CA ASP A 47 16.37 -0.71 2.68
C ASP A 47 15.67 0.51 3.27
N GLN A 48 15.25 1.44 2.41
CA GLN A 48 14.47 2.61 2.77
C GLN A 48 13.18 2.62 1.98
N ALA A 49 12.18 1.93 2.49
CA ALA A 49 10.87 1.86 1.87
C ALA A 49 9.77 2.09 2.91
N LEU A 50 8.67 2.65 2.46
CA LEU A 50 7.47 2.74 3.26
C LEU A 50 6.62 1.49 2.98
N ALA A 51 6.39 0.69 4.01
CA ALA A 51 5.40 -0.37 3.97
C ALA A 51 4.20 0.07 4.81
N CYS A 52 3.02 0.11 4.19
CA CYS A 52 1.81 0.46 4.92
C CYS A 52 0.59 -0.27 4.36
N SER A 53 -0.39 -0.46 5.23
CA SER A 53 -1.69 -1.01 4.86
C SER A 53 -2.79 -0.28 5.59
N PHE A 54 -3.80 0.10 4.83
CA PHE A 54 -4.99 0.77 5.34
C PHE A 54 -6.19 -0.15 5.22
N ALA A 55 -6.85 -0.44 6.33
CA ALA A 55 -8.05 -1.26 6.37
C ALA A 55 -9.25 -0.43 6.79
N PHE A 56 -10.32 -0.55 6.04
CA PHE A 56 -11.58 0.17 6.26
C PHE A 56 -12.75 -0.62 5.67
N SER A 57 -13.96 -0.29 6.10
CA SER A 57 -15.18 -0.89 5.55
C SER A 57 -15.65 -0.12 4.31
N LEU A 58 -16.07 -0.85 3.30
CA LEU A 58 -16.79 -0.30 2.15
C LEU A 58 -18.29 -0.53 2.35
N GLU A 59 -19.08 0.45 1.92
CA GLU A 59 -20.54 0.25 1.84
C GLU A 59 -20.88 -0.83 0.81
N LYS A 60 -21.96 -1.57 1.06
CA LYS A 60 -22.35 -2.72 0.22
C LYS A 60 -22.57 -2.39 -1.25
N ASP A 61 -22.87 -1.12 -1.57
CA ASP A 61 -23.14 -0.67 -2.93
C ASP A 61 -21.89 -0.35 -3.77
N HIS A 62 -20.70 -0.35 -3.15
CA HIS A 62 -19.44 -0.17 -3.87
C HIS A 62 -19.01 -1.49 -4.50
N GLN A 63 -19.51 -1.75 -5.71
CA GLN A 63 -19.24 -3.00 -6.41
C GLN A 63 -17.90 -3.04 -7.15
N ASN A 64 -17.32 -1.88 -7.46
CA ASN A 64 -16.10 -1.82 -8.26
C ASN A 64 -14.89 -1.36 -7.44
N THR A 65 -14.23 -2.32 -6.80
CA THR A 65 -12.99 -2.08 -6.04
C THR A 65 -11.73 -2.15 -6.90
N SER A 66 -11.85 -2.52 -8.17
CA SER A 66 -10.69 -2.71 -9.06
C SER A 66 -9.92 -1.42 -9.35
N LEU A 67 -10.56 -0.26 -9.20
CA LEU A 67 -9.94 1.05 -9.39
C LEU A 67 -9.22 1.58 -8.14
N LEU A 68 -9.42 0.97 -6.97
CA LEU A 68 -8.80 1.44 -5.73
C LEU A 68 -7.27 1.53 -5.80
N PRO A 69 -6.54 0.55 -6.37
CA PRO A 69 -5.10 0.67 -6.51
C PRO A 69 -4.65 1.88 -7.35
N LEU A 70 -5.37 2.19 -8.41
CA LEU A 70 -5.08 3.38 -9.23
C LEU A 70 -5.37 4.68 -8.49
N ILE A 71 -6.48 4.75 -7.77
CA ILE A 71 -6.83 5.92 -6.96
C ILE A 71 -5.78 6.14 -5.90
N ALA A 72 -5.39 5.09 -5.17
CA ALA A 72 -4.33 5.17 -4.18
C ALA A 72 -3.00 5.62 -4.80
N GLY A 73 -2.61 5.04 -5.93
CA GLY A 73 -1.41 5.42 -6.66
C GLY A 73 -1.42 6.87 -7.10
N TYR A 74 -2.55 7.36 -7.61
CA TYR A 74 -2.73 8.76 -7.99
C TYR A 74 -2.54 9.71 -6.81
N GLU A 75 -3.16 9.40 -5.67
CA GLU A 75 -3.01 10.21 -4.45
C GLU A 75 -1.56 10.20 -3.94
N PHE A 76 -0.90 9.06 -3.94
CA PHE A 76 0.52 8.98 -3.61
C PHE A 76 1.39 9.77 -4.57
N SER A 77 1.13 9.71 -5.87
CA SER A 77 1.92 10.43 -6.87
C SER A 77 1.82 11.95 -6.68
N SER A 78 0.68 12.44 -6.22
CA SER A 78 0.47 13.87 -5.97
C SER A 78 1.27 14.40 -4.78
N LEU A 79 1.70 13.53 -3.87
CA LEU A 79 2.54 13.89 -2.72
C LEU A 79 4.02 13.98 -3.05
N TYR A 80 4.43 13.43 -4.20
CA TYR A 80 5.84 13.38 -4.60
C TYR A 80 6.12 14.51 -5.61
N GLU A 81 6.73 15.58 -5.12
CA GLU A 81 6.92 16.83 -5.88
C GLU A 81 8.27 16.90 -6.63
N GLU A 82 9.26 16.09 -6.24
CA GLU A 82 10.62 16.17 -6.77
C GLU A 82 10.75 15.64 -8.20
N ARG A 83 9.92 14.69 -8.58
CA ARG A 83 9.95 14.04 -9.90
C ARG A 83 8.56 13.66 -10.35
N GLU A 84 8.38 13.51 -11.65
CA GLU A 84 7.15 13.03 -12.23
C GLU A 84 6.97 11.53 -11.95
N VAL A 85 5.82 11.17 -11.39
CA VAL A 85 5.45 9.79 -11.09
C VAL A 85 4.39 9.34 -12.10
N PHE A 86 4.67 8.26 -12.81
CA PHE A 86 3.73 7.63 -13.72
C PHE A 86 3.05 6.45 -13.05
N LEU A 87 1.78 6.26 -13.40
CA LEU A 87 1.02 5.10 -12.97
C LEU A 87 1.04 4.06 -14.08
N LYS A 88 1.52 2.87 -13.75
CA LYS A 88 1.42 1.72 -14.64
C LYS A 88 0.31 0.78 -14.15
N TRP A 89 -0.65 0.52 -15.04
CA TRP A 89 -1.77 -0.35 -14.74
C TRP A 89 -1.29 -1.74 -14.25
N PRO A 90 -1.90 -2.33 -13.24
CA PRO A 90 -3.04 -1.77 -12.48
C PRO A 90 -2.62 -1.06 -11.18
N ASN A 91 -1.39 -1.16 -10.71
CA ASN A 91 -1.02 -0.73 -9.36
C ASN A 91 0.43 -0.27 -9.18
N ASP A 92 1.18 -0.05 -10.25
CA ASP A 92 2.59 0.28 -10.14
C ASP A 92 2.84 1.78 -10.22
N LEU A 93 3.79 2.25 -9.41
CA LEU A 93 4.34 3.60 -9.46
C LEU A 93 5.72 3.57 -10.11
N ILE A 94 5.91 4.39 -11.13
CA ILE A 94 7.12 4.42 -11.96
C ILE A 94 7.74 5.82 -11.92
N VAL A 95 9.03 5.89 -11.66
CA VAL A 95 9.86 7.11 -11.77
C VAL A 95 11.11 6.77 -12.57
N ASP A 96 11.42 7.56 -13.58
CA ASP A 96 12.58 7.35 -14.47
C ASP A 96 12.66 5.89 -14.98
N GLU A 97 11.53 5.37 -15.48
CA GLU A 97 11.39 4.01 -16.03
C GLU A 97 11.62 2.88 -15.00
N LYS A 98 11.72 3.21 -13.72
CA LYS A 98 11.89 2.24 -12.63
C LYS A 98 10.67 2.18 -11.75
N LYS A 99 10.30 0.97 -11.36
CA LYS A 99 9.25 0.75 -10.37
C LYS A 99 9.73 1.18 -8.99
N ILE A 100 9.00 2.11 -8.38
CA ILE A 100 9.29 2.61 -7.03
C ILE A 100 8.25 2.18 -5.99
N GLY A 101 7.12 1.65 -6.42
CA GLY A 101 6.06 1.23 -5.52
C GLY A 101 4.93 0.48 -6.24
N GLY A 102 4.08 -0.04 -5.43
CA GLY A 102 2.89 -0.73 -5.90
C GLY A 102 2.07 -1.32 -4.78
#